data_197214be321382a5766c2366d1d30959
#
_entry.id   197214be321382a5766c2366d1d30959
#
_cell.length_a   1.000
_cell.length_b   1.000
_cell.length_c   1.000
_cell.angle_alpha   90.00
_cell.angle_beta   90.00
_cell.angle_gamma   90.00
#
_symmetry.space_group_name_H-M   'P 1'
#
loop_
_entity.id
_entity.type
_entity.pdbx_description
1 polymer ?
#
loop_
_entity_poly.entity_id
_entity_poly.type
_entity_poly.pdbx_seq_one_letter_code
_entity_poly.pdbx_strand_id
1 'polypeptide(L)'
;MLSKDKGPDLEDALQQLGAKRIEATLVASLALEGALGTREIVEKTGLRQPEVSVGMQVLRSRHWVEAEAVPREGKGRPMHRYRLVAQPAEMLAYYESEGRRTIDRFNTAMVTVRRYFQSTPSAPRPNPAAASA
;
A
#
# COMPACT_ATOMS: atom_id res chain seq x y z
N MET A 1 -9.71 -18.03 5.64
CA MET A 1 -9.34 -16.92 6.51
C MET A 1 -7.84 -16.89 6.72
N LEU A 2 -7.26 -15.72 6.62
CA LEU A 2 -5.82 -15.60 6.75
C LEU A 2 -5.39 -15.69 8.22
N SER A 3 -4.23 -16.26 8.45
CA SER A 3 -3.65 -16.34 9.78
C SER A 3 -3.04 -15.00 10.16
N LYS A 4 -3.13 -14.64 11.44
CA LYS A 4 -2.51 -13.41 11.93
C LYS A 4 -1.00 -13.38 11.71
N ASP A 5 -0.38 -14.55 11.66
CA ASP A 5 1.05 -14.64 11.41
C ASP A 5 1.43 -14.24 9.99
N LYS A 6 0.45 -14.15 9.10
CA LYS A 6 0.66 -13.75 7.71
C LYS A 6 0.55 -12.25 7.48
N GLY A 7 0.24 -11.48 8.52
CA GLY A 7 0.09 -10.04 8.38
C GLY A 7 1.29 -9.31 7.82
N PRO A 8 2.48 -9.48 8.41
CA PRO A 8 3.68 -8.82 7.87
C PRO A 8 4.00 -9.23 6.46
N ASP A 9 3.77 -10.50 6.12
CA ASP A 9 4.00 -10.99 4.75
C ASP A 9 3.05 -10.33 3.77
N LEU A 10 1.79 -10.16 4.17
CA LEU A 10 0.80 -9.53 3.31
C LEU A 10 1.11 -8.04 3.12
N GLU A 11 1.48 -7.36 4.20
CA GLU A 11 1.87 -5.95 4.10
C GLU A 11 3.05 -5.75 3.16
N ASP A 12 4.07 -6.57 3.31
CA ASP A 12 5.26 -6.53 2.44
C ASP A 12 4.89 -6.74 0.98
N ALA A 13 4.09 -7.76 0.72
CA ALA A 13 3.69 -8.08 -0.63
C ALA A 13 2.90 -6.94 -1.27
N LEU A 14 1.98 -6.35 -0.51
CA LEU A 14 1.20 -5.22 -1.01
C LEU A 14 2.10 -4.03 -1.35
N GLN A 15 3.11 -3.77 -0.51
CA GLN A 15 4.05 -2.69 -0.78
C GLN A 15 4.88 -2.98 -2.03
N GLN A 16 5.26 -4.22 -2.23
CA GLN A 16 5.99 -4.61 -3.44
C GLN A 16 5.14 -4.42 -4.70
N LEU A 17 3.83 -4.54 -4.56
CA LEU A 17 2.91 -4.27 -5.67
C LEU A 17 2.65 -2.78 -5.88
N GLY A 18 3.20 -1.94 -5.03
CA GLY A 18 3.09 -0.50 -5.18
C GLY A 18 2.22 0.20 -4.15
N ALA A 19 1.65 -0.52 -3.20
CA ALA A 19 0.86 0.10 -2.15
C ALA A 19 1.78 0.87 -1.21
N LYS A 20 1.31 2.03 -0.76
CA LYS A 20 2.04 2.77 0.26
C LYS A 20 1.93 2.02 1.59
N ARG A 21 2.90 2.28 2.48
CA ARG A 21 2.96 1.56 3.75
C ARG A 21 1.66 1.64 4.54
N ILE A 22 1.07 2.82 4.63
CA ILE A 22 -0.17 3.00 5.39
C ILE A 22 -1.31 2.19 4.77
N GLU A 23 -1.44 2.26 3.45
CA GLU A 23 -2.46 1.50 2.73
C GLU A 23 -2.28 -0.01 2.96
N ALA A 24 -1.05 -0.49 2.81
CA ALA A 24 -0.75 -1.91 2.99
C ALA A 24 -1.09 -2.37 4.40
N THR A 25 -0.73 -1.57 5.40
CA THR A 25 -1.02 -1.90 6.79
C THR A 25 -2.53 -1.97 7.05
N LEU A 26 -3.28 -1.01 6.52
CA LEU A 26 -4.73 -0.97 6.74
C LEU A 26 -5.43 -2.12 6.02
N VAL A 27 -5.08 -2.37 4.77
CA VAL A 27 -5.69 -3.47 4.02
C VAL A 27 -5.41 -4.81 4.70
N ALA A 28 -4.15 -5.03 5.09
CA ALA A 28 -3.78 -6.27 5.75
C ALA A 28 -4.51 -6.43 7.08
N SER A 29 -4.59 -5.37 7.86
CA SER A 29 -5.26 -5.43 9.17
C SER A 29 -6.73 -5.77 9.03
N LEU A 30 -7.42 -5.12 8.10
CA LEU A 30 -8.84 -5.37 7.90
C LEU A 30 -9.09 -6.76 7.30
N ALA A 31 -8.19 -7.23 6.43
CA ALA A 31 -8.33 -8.55 5.86
C ALA A 31 -8.15 -9.65 6.89
N LEU A 32 -7.25 -9.44 7.85
CA LEU A 32 -6.92 -10.44 8.85
C LEU A 32 -7.85 -10.40 10.06
N GLU A 33 -8.20 -9.20 10.50
CA GLU A 33 -8.93 -9.03 11.75
C GLU A 33 -10.43 -8.80 11.56
N GLY A 34 -10.85 -8.48 10.34
CA GLY A 34 -12.25 -8.12 10.10
C GLY A 34 -12.50 -6.67 10.45
N ALA A 35 -13.69 -6.37 10.95
CA ALA A 35 -14.06 -4.99 11.26
C ALA A 35 -13.25 -4.46 12.45
N LEU A 36 -12.69 -3.27 12.30
CA LEU A 36 -11.87 -2.65 13.33
C LEU A 36 -12.25 -1.18 13.49
N GLY A 37 -12.27 -0.73 14.75
CA GLY A 37 -12.42 0.69 15.05
C GLY A 37 -11.08 1.41 14.91
N THR A 38 -11.12 2.73 14.85
CA THR A 38 -9.92 3.53 14.72
C THR A 38 -8.93 3.26 15.85
N ARG A 39 -9.42 3.20 17.09
CA ARG A 39 -8.56 2.96 18.23
C ARG A 39 -7.89 1.58 18.15
N GLU A 40 -8.65 0.58 17.75
CA GLU A 40 -8.11 -0.77 17.59
C GLU A 40 -7.01 -0.79 16.53
N ILE A 41 -7.22 -0.08 15.43
CA ILE A 41 -6.23 0.00 14.36
C ILE A 41 -4.94 0.65 14.87
N VAL A 42 -5.08 1.78 15.58
CA VAL A 42 -3.93 2.48 16.14
C VAL A 42 -3.15 1.56 17.08
N GLU A 43 -3.85 0.85 17.95
CA GLU A 43 -3.20 -0.04 18.92
C GLU A 43 -2.51 -1.22 18.24
N LYS A 44 -3.15 -1.79 17.23
CA LYS A 44 -2.62 -2.99 16.58
C LYS A 44 -1.51 -2.70 15.58
N THR A 45 -1.55 -1.54 14.94
CA THR A 45 -0.63 -1.24 13.84
C THR A 45 0.49 -0.28 14.19
N GLY A 46 0.30 0.50 15.25
CA GLY A 46 1.23 1.56 15.58
C GLY A 46 1.09 2.80 14.71
N LEU A 47 0.14 2.81 13.78
CA LEU A 47 -0.15 4.00 12.99
C LEU A 47 -0.75 5.08 13.89
N ARG A 48 -0.49 6.33 13.54
CA ARG A 48 -1.10 7.44 14.25
C ARG A 48 -2.50 7.69 13.70
N GLN A 49 -3.35 8.26 14.54
CA GLN A 49 -4.74 8.50 14.15
C GLN A 49 -4.87 9.29 12.85
N PRO A 50 -4.09 10.37 12.62
CA PRO A 50 -4.18 11.06 11.33
C PRO A 50 -3.81 10.19 10.14
N GLU A 51 -2.86 9.28 10.31
CA GLU A 51 -2.47 8.34 9.26
C GLU A 51 -3.62 7.38 8.93
N VAL A 52 -4.29 6.90 9.96
CA VAL A 52 -5.45 6.02 9.77
C VAL A 52 -6.55 6.75 9.03
N SER A 53 -6.82 8.00 9.42
CA SER A 53 -7.87 8.80 8.78
C SER A 53 -7.60 9.02 7.31
N VAL A 54 -6.38 9.41 6.96
CA VAL A 54 -6.00 9.65 5.56
C VAL A 54 -6.06 8.36 4.77
N GLY A 55 -5.53 7.27 5.34
CA GLY A 55 -5.54 5.98 4.67
C GLY A 55 -6.95 5.47 4.43
N MET A 56 -7.84 5.63 5.40
CA MET A 56 -9.23 5.21 5.24
C MET A 56 -9.96 6.05 4.20
N GLN A 57 -9.63 7.34 4.07
CA GLN A 57 -10.21 8.16 3.01
C GLN A 57 -9.85 7.59 1.64
N VAL A 58 -8.60 7.18 1.46
CA VAL A 58 -8.17 6.58 0.20
C VAL A 58 -8.95 5.30 -0.09
N LEU A 59 -9.06 4.41 0.90
CA LEU A 59 -9.76 3.15 0.70
C LEU A 59 -11.26 3.35 0.49
N ARG A 60 -11.85 4.35 1.15
CA ARG A 60 -13.25 4.67 0.95
C ARG A 60 -13.49 5.25 -0.45
N SER A 61 -12.56 6.05 -0.95
CA SER A 61 -12.69 6.60 -2.30
C SER A 61 -12.67 5.52 -3.37
N ARG A 62 -12.04 4.39 -3.08
CA ARG A 62 -12.05 3.24 -3.97
C ARG A 62 -13.26 2.34 -3.75
N HIS A 63 -14.09 2.65 -2.76
CA HIS A 63 -15.22 1.81 -2.35
C HIS A 63 -14.77 0.45 -1.83
N TRP A 64 -13.60 0.40 -1.23
CA TRP A 64 -13.05 -0.83 -0.67
C TRP A 64 -13.45 -1.07 0.77
N VAL A 65 -13.72 0.00 1.50
CA VAL A 65 -14.11 -0.11 2.91
C VAL A 65 -15.37 0.69 3.14
N GLU A 66 -16.11 0.27 4.15
CA GLU A 66 -17.24 1.01 4.67
C GLU A 66 -17.03 1.27 6.15
N ALA A 67 -17.52 2.42 6.59
CA ALA A 67 -17.54 2.77 7.99
C ALA A 67 -18.96 2.59 8.49
N GLU A 68 -19.10 1.94 9.63
CA GLU A 68 -20.39 1.86 10.29
C GLU A 68 -20.30 2.47 11.66
N ALA A 69 -21.37 3.14 12.08
CA ALA A 69 -21.43 3.70 13.40
C ALA A 69 -21.90 2.60 14.36
N VAL A 70 -21.12 2.36 15.39
CA VAL A 70 -21.48 1.40 16.42
C VAL A 70 -21.84 2.18 17.66
N PRO A 71 -23.08 2.04 18.17
CA PRO A 71 -23.47 2.77 19.37
C PRO A 71 -22.57 2.41 20.53
N ARG A 72 -22.09 3.42 21.23
CA ARG A 72 -21.34 3.20 22.44
C ARG A 72 -22.29 2.88 23.55
N GLU A 73 -21.96 1.85 24.29
CA GLU A 73 -22.71 1.56 25.51
C GLU A 73 -22.47 2.70 26.48
N GLY A 74 -23.57 3.29 26.95
CA GLY A 74 -23.49 4.43 27.85
C GLY A 74 -23.44 5.75 27.13
N LYS A 75 -22.58 6.66 27.58
CA LYS A 75 -22.52 8.01 27.07
C LYS A 75 -21.44 8.14 26.00
N GLY A 76 -21.64 9.03 25.06
CA GLY A 76 -20.65 9.40 24.11
C GLY A 76 -21.09 9.25 22.67
N ARG A 77 -20.20 9.64 21.77
CA ARG A 77 -20.46 9.56 20.35
C ARG A 77 -20.38 8.12 19.89
N PRO A 78 -21.16 7.73 18.88
CA PRO A 78 -20.98 6.43 18.27
C PRO A 78 -19.56 6.27 17.78
N MET A 79 -19.01 5.07 17.94
CA MET A 79 -17.71 4.77 17.39
C MET A 79 -17.87 4.30 15.96
N HIS A 80 -16.88 4.61 15.14
CA HIS A 80 -16.87 4.11 13.77
C HIS A 80 -16.00 2.88 13.69
N ARG A 81 -16.50 1.89 12.99
CA ARG A 81 -15.74 0.69 12.66
C ARG A 81 -15.65 0.58 11.15
N TYR A 82 -14.51 0.15 10.69
CA TYR A 82 -14.26 0.00 9.25
C TYR A 82 -14.17 -1.47 8.92
N ARG A 83 -14.66 -1.83 7.75
CA ARG A 83 -14.54 -3.21 7.27
C ARG A 83 -14.31 -3.19 5.77
N LEU A 84 -13.61 -4.21 5.27
CA LEU A 84 -13.44 -4.38 3.83
C LEU A 84 -14.75 -4.88 3.23
N VAL A 85 -15.18 -4.23 2.16
CA VAL A 85 -16.36 -4.65 1.40
C VAL A 85 -16.01 -5.00 -0.03
N ALA A 86 -14.80 -4.67 -0.47
CA ALA A 86 -14.35 -5.01 -1.82
C ALA A 86 -14.20 -6.52 -1.95
N GLN A 87 -14.53 -7.04 -3.12
CA GLN A 87 -14.28 -8.43 -3.42
C GLN A 87 -12.78 -8.67 -3.60
N PRO A 88 -12.25 -9.81 -3.14
CA PRO A 88 -10.83 -10.09 -3.33
C PRO A 88 -10.38 -9.99 -4.78
N ALA A 89 -11.21 -10.43 -5.73
CA ALA A 89 -10.87 -10.33 -7.14
C ALA A 89 -10.71 -8.90 -7.60
N GLU A 90 -11.51 -8.00 -7.05
CA GLU A 90 -11.44 -6.57 -7.38
C GLU A 90 -10.12 -5.96 -6.90
N MET A 91 -9.74 -6.29 -5.67
CA MET A 91 -8.50 -5.79 -5.11
C MET A 91 -7.29 -6.36 -5.84
N LEU A 92 -7.33 -7.65 -6.17
CA LEU A 92 -6.27 -8.28 -6.94
C LEU A 92 -6.11 -7.62 -8.31
N ALA A 93 -7.21 -7.36 -9.00
CA ALA A 93 -7.17 -6.70 -10.31
C ALA A 93 -6.55 -5.31 -10.21
N TYR A 94 -6.87 -4.58 -9.16
CA TYR A 94 -6.31 -3.26 -8.94
C TYR A 94 -4.78 -3.33 -8.78
N TYR A 95 -4.30 -4.21 -7.91
CA TYR A 95 -2.86 -4.32 -7.67
C TYR A 95 -2.12 -4.88 -8.87
N GLU A 96 -2.73 -5.78 -9.62
CA GLU A 96 -2.15 -6.24 -10.87
C GLU A 96 -1.96 -5.10 -11.85
N SER A 97 -2.99 -4.27 -12.00
CA SER A 97 -2.94 -3.12 -12.89
C SER A 97 -1.87 -2.12 -12.46
N GLU A 98 -1.79 -1.85 -11.17
CA GLU A 98 -0.77 -0.94 -10.63
C GLU A 98 0.63 -1.50 -10.82
N GLY A 99 0.79 -2.80 -10.64
CA GLY A 99 2.07 -3.46 -10.86
C GLY A 99 2.51 -3.35 -12.31
N ARG A 100 1.59 -3.54 -13.25
CA ARG A 100 1.90 -3.38 -14.68
C ARG A 100 2.30 -1.96 -15.01
N ARG A 101 1.64 -0.98 -14.44
CA ARG A 101 2.02 0.42 -14.63
C ARG A 101 3.43 0.69 -14.15
N THR A 102 3.80 0.09 -13.03
CA THR A 102 5.14 0.24 -12.48
C THR A 102 6.18 -0.38 -13.42
N ILE A 103 5.88 -1.56 -13.96
CA ILE A 103 6.75 -2.21 -14.93
C ILE A 103 6.87 -1.37 -16.19
N ASP A 104 5.78 -0.84 -16.69
CA ASP A 104 5.77 -0.01 -17.89
C ASP A 104 6.59 1.27 -17.68
N ARG A 105 6.44 1.91 -16.52
CA ARG A 105 7.22 3.09 -16.19
C ARG A 105 8.71 2.78 -16.13
N PHE A 106 9.07 1.65 -15.54
CA PHE A 106 10.46 1.21 -15.48
C PHE A 106 11.00 1.00 -16.88
N ASN A 107 10.28 0.28 -17.72
CA ASN A 107 10.72 0.00 -19.07
C ASN A 107 10.86 1.27 -19.90
N THR A 108 9.90 2.18 -19.79
CA THR A 108 9.96 3.46 -20.49
C THR A 108 11.15 4.28 -20.04
N ALA A 109 11.38 4.34 -18.73
CA ALA A 109 12.51 5.07 -18.20
C ALA A 109 13.83 4.48 -18.67
N MET A 110 13.93 3.15 -18.71
CA MET A 110 15.13 2.48 -19.20
C MET A 110 15.40 2.81 -20.67
N VAL A 111 14.35 2.83 -21.48
CA VAL A 111 14.50 3.21 -22.90
C VAL A 111 15.02 4.64 -23.02
N THR A 112 14.46 5.55 -22.23
CA THR A 112 14.88 6.95 -22.28
C THR A 112 16.33 7.12 -21.85
N VAL A 113 16.72 6.51 -20.74
CA VAL A 113 18.07 6.62 -20.23
C VAL A 113 19.06 5.99 -21.20
N ARG A 114 18.72 4.81 -21.72
CA ARG A 114 19.59 4.12 -22.68
C ARG A 114 19.80 4.95 -23.93
N ARG A 115 18.73 5.55 -24.46
CA ARG A 115 18.82 6.41 -25.65
C ARG A 115 19.74 7.58 -25.39
N TYR A 116 19.58 8.22 -24.24
CA TYR A 116 20.42 9.37 -23.87
C TYR A 116 21.89 8.97 -23.78
N PHE A 117 22.19 7.90 -23.09
CA PHE A 117 23.57 7.48 -22.92
C PHE A 117 24.21 6.96 -24.22
N GLN A 118 23.44 6.34 -25.07
CA GLN A 118 23.95 5.86 -26.34
C GLN A 118 24.19 6.98 -27.35
N SER A 119 23.50 8.10 -27.21
CA SER A 119 23.71 9.25 -28.10
C SER A 119 24.83 10.15 -27.66
N THR A 120 25.43 9.88 -26.52
CA THR A 120 26.58 10.67 -26.04
C THR A 120 27.80 10.37 -26.91
N PRO A 121 28.45 11.38 -27.51
CA PRO A 121 29.53 11.13 -28.47
C PRO A 121 30.75 10.43 -27.91
N SER A 122 31.05 10.64 -26.64
CA SER A 122 32.19 9.99 -26.02
C SER A 122 31.74 8.97 -25.04
N ALA A 123 32.33 7.78 -25.07
CA ALA A 123 32.04 6.77 -24.11
C ALA A 123 32.36 7.27 -22.70
N PRO A 124 31.51 6.91 -21.73
CA PRO A 124 31.83 7.25 -20.35
C PRO A 124 33.19 6.71 -19.97
N ARG A 125 33.91 7.47 -19.18
CA ARG A 125 35.21 6.99 -18.72
C ARG A 125 34.99 5.76 -17.85
N PRO A 126 35.97 4.87 -17.84
CA PRO A 126 35.91 3.74 -16.92
C PRO A 126 35.68 4.23 -15.50
N ASN A 127 34.99 3.41 -14.73
CA ASN A 127 34.72 3.73 -13.35
C ASN A 127 36.04 4.04 -12.64
N PRO A 128 36.18 5.21 -12.01
CA PRO A 128 37.42 5.54 -11.30
C PRO A 128 37.85 4.50 -10.28
N ALA A 129 36.88 3.85 -9.64
CA ALA A 129 37.17 2.77 -8.69
C ALA A 129 37.80 1.57 -9.40
N ALA A 130 37.36 1.26 -10.61
CA ALA A 130 37.93 0.18 -11.38
C ALA A 130 39.30 0.57 -11.92
N ALA A 131 39.47 1.84 -12.28
CA ALA A 131 40.73 2.33 -12.81
C ALA A 131 41.81 2.45 -11.74
N SER A 132 41.42 2.68 -10.50
CA SER A 132 42.35 2.83 -9.40
C SER A 132 42.69 1.55 -8.69
N ALA A 133 42.06 0.49 -9.08
CA ALA A 133 42.30 -0.81 -8.47
C ALA A 133 43.66 -1.41 -8.90
#